data_6fc91f951924c59ef4f916895f2ca3b8
#
_entry.id   6fc91f951924c59ef4f916895f2ca3b8
#
_cell.length_a   1.000
_cell.length_b   1.000
_cell.length_c   1.000
_cell.angle_alpha   90.00
_cell.angle_beta   90.00
_cell.angle_gamma   90.00
#
_symmetry.space_group_name_H-M   'P 1'
#
loop_
_entity.id
_entity.type
_entity.pdbx_description
1 polymer ?
#
loop_
_entity_poly.entity_id
_entity_poly.type
_entity_poly.pdbx_seq_one_letter_code
_entity_poly.pdbx_strand_id
1 'polypeptide(L)'
;MMLYRAMTICGMLLLALAVAPAVAQGLPGSPLAVAYGGEREGSARYRDPPVNVEGRYVVVSLQEHRLYLMEGDRVIWSALVGTGRGTRLEGAGQKWDFSTPRGMFRIQRKEKDPVWNVPDWAFVQRGEPIPPEDSPRRREPGMLGTSAMFMEEQIAIHGTNFPELLGQPVSAGCIRMSNEDARRLYHEVEVGTPVIIY
;
A
#
# COMPACT_ATOMS: atom_id res chain seq x y z
N MET A 1 72.58 11.99 -41.46
CA MET A 1 71.53 11.01 -41.73
C MET A 1 70.24 11.48 -40.98
N MET A 2 69.47 12.25 -41.76
CA MET A 2 68.24 12.90 -41.24
C MET A 2 67.02 12.09 -41.67
N LEU A 3 66.17 11.72 -40.73
CA LEU A 3 64.87 11.15 -41.00
C LEU A 3 63.78 12.09 -40.51
N TYR A 4 63.13 12.71 -41.49
CA TYR A 4 61.90 13.51 -41.35
C TYR A 4 60.74 12.60 -40.91
N ARG A 5 60.04 12.94 -39.83
CA ARG A 5 58.74 12.38 -39.53
C ARG A 5 57.66 13.46 -39.73
N ALA A 6 56.76 13.15 -40.65
CA ALA A 6 55.58 13.94 -40.95
C ALA A 6 54.63 14.01 -39.78
N MET A 7 54.21 15.23 -39.40
CA MET A 7 53.08 15.47 -38.47
C MET A 7 51.76 15.38 -39.24
N THR A 8 50.96 14.39 -38.91
CA THR A 8 49.58 14.29 -39.34
C THR A 8 48.70 15.09 -38.40
N ILE A 9 48.08 16.15 -38.89
CA ILE A 9 47.12 16.98 -38.18
C ILE A 9 45.78 16.21 -38.18
N CYS A 10 45.38 15.68 -37.03
CA CYS A 10 44.06 15.07 -36.84
C CYS A 10 43.07 16.17 -36.45
N GLY A 11 42.17 16.51 -37.38
CA GLY A 11 41.12 17.49 -37.14
C GLY A 11 40.10 16.95 -36.15
N MET A 12 39.99 17.56 -34.98
CA MET A 12 38.92 17.32 -34.03
C MET A 12 37.63 17.98 -34.51
N LEU A 13 36.73 17.16 -35.00
CA LEU A 13 35.34 17.56 -35.28
C LEU A 13 34.60 17.72 -33.95
N LEU A 14 34.39 18.95 -33.50
CA LEU A 14 33.54 19.28 -32.35
C LEU A 14 32.08 19.04 -32.72
N LEU A 15 31.55 17.90 -32.29
CA LEU A 15 30.11 17.65 -32.32
C LEU A 15 29.45 18.42 -31.16
N ALA A 16 28.82 19.54 -31.48
CA ALA A 16 27.98 20.26 -30.54
C ALA A 16 26.73 19.43 -30.25
N LEU A 17 26.69 18.75 -29.13
CA LEU A 17 25.46 18.16 -28.60
C LEU A 17 24.57 19.32 -28.14
N ALA A 18 23.52 19.61 -28.91
CA ALA A 18 22.44 20.47 -28.51
C ALA A 18 21.67 19.74 -27.38
N VAL A 19 21.84 20.18 -26.14
CA VAL A 19 21.00 19.78 -25.01
C VAL A 19 19.64 20.45 -25.23
N ALA A 20 18.68 19.71 -25.73
CA ALA A 20 17.28 20.12 -25.71
C ALA A 20 16.82 20.22 -24.28
N PRO A 21 16.06 21.27 -23.88
CA PRO A 21 15.47 21.32 -22.54
C PRO A 21 14.53 20.12 -22.40
N ALA A 22 14.75 19.33 -21.37
CA ALA A 22 13.81 18.30 -20.96
C ALA A 22 12.49 19.00 -20.62
N VAL A 23 11.52 18.92 -21.53
CA VAL A 23 10.14 19.21 -21.21
C VAL A 23 9.79 18.22 -20.11
N ALA A 24 9.51 18.74 -18.91
CA ALA A 24 8.97 17.97 -17.82
C ALA A 24 7.66 17.35 -18.32
N GLN A 25 7.73 16.11 -18.79
CA GLN A 25 6.55 15.31 -19.05
C GLN A 25 5.92 15.10 -17.69
N GLY A 26 4.72 15.68 -17.51
CA GLY A 26 3.93 15.54 -16.29
C GLY A 26 3.86 14.07 -15.92
N LEU A 27 4.05 13.79 -14.64
CA LEU A 27 3.88 12.45 -14.07
C LEU A 27 2.56 11.86 -14.59
N PRO A 28 2.54 10.60 -15.06
CA PRO A 28 1.31 9.98 -15.51
C PRO A 28 0.33 9.92 -14.36
N GLY A 29 -0.77 10.62 -14.52
CA GLY A 29 -2.02 10.58 -13.79
C GLY A 29 -1.98 10.39 -12.29
N SER A 30 -2.66 11.28 -11.57
CA SER A 30 -3.11 11.05 -10.19
C SER A 30 -3.53 9.58 -10.01
N PRO A 31 -3.18 8.91 -8.88
CA PRO A 31 -3.65 7.54 -8.59
C PRO A 31 -5.16 7.36 -8.79
N LEU A 32 -5.93 8.44 -8.61
CA LEU A 32 -7.37 8.47 -8.86
C LEU A 32 -7.74 8.35 -10.35
N ALA A 33 -6.95 8.93 -11.27
CA ALA A 33 -7.22 8.84 -12.71
C ALA A 33 -7.03 7.40 -13.24
N VAL A 34 -6.11 6.63 -12.66
CA VAL A 34 -5.91 5.21 -13.00
C VAL A 34 -7.03 4.33 -12.45
N ALA A 35 -7.59 4.69 -11.29
CA ALA A 35 -8.71 3.95 -10.68
C ALA A 35 -10.03 4.09 -11.47
N TYR A 36 -10.19 5.17 -12.25
CA TYR A 36 -11.45 5.52 -12.89
C TYR A 36 -11.44 5.44 -14.43
N GLY A 37 -10.31 5.11 -15.06
CA GLY A 37 -10.12 5.15 -16.53
C GLY A 37 -10.20 3.81 -17.28
N GLY A 38 -10.89 2.79 -16.78
CA GLY A 38 -11.00 1.49 -17.45
C GLY A 38 -12.44 1.19 -17.90
N GLU A 39 -12.84 1.57 -19.10
CA GLU A 39 -14.04 1.02 -19.75
C GLU A 39 -13.88 -0.49 -19.93
N ARG A 40 -14.61 -1.29 -19.14
CA ARG A 40 -14.92 -2.68 -19.44
C ARG A 40 -16.40 -2.78 -19.69
N GLU A 41 -16.78 -2.98 -20.96
CA GLU A 41 -18.11 -3.41 -21.34
C GLU A 41 -18.45 -4.73 -20.63
N GLY A 42 -19.57 -4.76 -19.93
CA GLY A 42 -20.26 -6.00 -19.55
C GLY A 42 -20.25 -6.39 -18.08
N SER A 43 -20.42 -5.48 -17.14
CA SER A 43 -20.95 -5.82 -15.80
C SER A 43 -21.63 -4.62 -15.16
N ALA A 44 -22.60 -4.89 -14.29
CA ALA A 44 -23.51 -3.96 -13.68
C ALA A 44 -22.89 -2.58 -13.40
N ARG A 45 -23.59 -1.53 -13.83
CA ARG A 45 -23.22 -0.12 -13.71
C ARG A 45 -22.79 0.19 -12.28
N TYR A 46 -21.50 0.06 -12.03
CA TYR A 46 -20.85 0.75 -10.91
C TYR A 46 -20.95 2.24 -11.25
N ARG A 47 -21.92 2.93 -10.67
CA ARG A 47 -21.93 4.39 -10.68
C ARG A 47 -20.81 4.78 -9.73
N ASP A 48 -19.72 5.32 -10.30
CA ASP A 48 -18.75 6.05 -9.52
C ASP A 48 -19.50 7.06 -8.65
N PRO A 49 -19.46 6.93 -7.32
CA PRO A 49 -19.89 8.06 -6.51
C PRO A 49 -18.97 9.21 -6.91
N PRO A 50 -19.46 10.43 -7.11
CA PRO A 50 -18.59 11.58 -7.23
C PRO A 50 -17.80 11.65 -5.93
N VAL A 51 -16.53 11.24 -5.95
CA VAL A 51 -15.67 11.30 -4.79
C VAL A 51 -15.19 12.75 -4.69
N ASN A 52 -16.11 13.64 -4.34
CA ASN A 52 -15.73 14.92 -3.78
C ASN A 52 -15.39 14.64 -2.31
N VAL A 53 -14.19 14.09 -2.08
CA VAL A 53 -13.68 13.87 -0.73
C VAL A 53 -13.14 15.20 -0.26
N GLU A 54 -13.97 15.94 0.46
CA GLU A 54 -13.51 17.13 1.16
C GLU A 54 -12.55 16.70 2.27
N GLY A 55 -11.40 17.37 2.37
CA GLY A 55 -10.38 17.08 3.37
C GLY A 55 -9.42 15.97 3.01
N ARG A 56 -8.90 15.31 4.04
CA ARG A 56 -7.90 14.23 3.90
C ARG A 56 -8.54 12.87 3.70
N TYR A 57 -7.93 12.05 2.86
CA TYR A 57 -8.31 10.66 2.65
C TYR A 57 -7.09 9.80 2.28
N VAL A 58 -7.25 8.50 2.41
CA VAL A 58 -6.21 7.52 2.12
C VAL A 58 -6.54 6.78 0.84
N VAL A 59 -5.54 6.58 -0.01
CA VAL A 59 -5.63 5.75 -1.21
C VAL A 59 -4.60 4.64 -1.12
N VAL A 60 -5.00 3.39 -1.37
CA VAL A 60 -4.11 2.24 -1.39
C VAL A 60 -4.14 1.58 -2.75
N SER A 61 -3.00 1.62 -3.45
CA SER A 61 -2.78 0.87 -4.68
C SER A 61 -2.24 -0.51 -4.33
N LEU A 62 -3.04 -1.55 -4.60
CA LEU A 62 -2.60 -2.94 -4.40
C LEU A 62 -1.55 -3.37 -5.42
N GLN A 63 -1.60 -2.79 -6.61
CA GLN A 63 -0.64 -3.08 -7.67
C GLN A 63 0.74 -2.50 -7.37
N GLU A 64 0.79 -1.28 -6.81
CA GLU A 64 2.04 -0.60 -6.50
C GLU A 64 2.56 -0.94 -5.09
N HIS A 65 1.77 -1.66 -4.29
CA HIS A 65 2.01 -1.88 -2.86
C HIS A 65 2.33 -0.56 -2.15
N ARG A 66 1.50 0.47 -2.40
CA ARG A 66 1.74 1.82 -1.89
C ARG A 66 0.46 2.44 -1.34
N LEU A 67 0.63 3.13 -0.22
CA LEU A 67 -0.39 3.97 0.38
C LEU A 67 -0.05 5.42 0.10
N TYR A 68 -1.07 6.22 -0.20
CA TYR A 68 -1.01 7.66 -0.39
C TYR A 68 -1.96 8.36 0.59
N LEU A 69 -1.47 9.35 1.31
CA LEU A 69 -2.32 10.30 2.00
C LEU A 69 -2.60 11.47 1.06
N MET A 70 -3.87 11.74 0.83
CA MET A 70 -4.37 12.72 -0.10
C MET A 70 -5.07 13.88 0.61
N GLU A 71 -5.04 15.07 0.01
CA GLU A 71 -5.87 16.22 0.36
C GLU A 71 -6.35 16.87 -0.94
N GLY A 72 -7.63 16.70 -1.26
CA GLY A 72 -8.12 16.97 -2.60
C GLY A 72 -7.34 16.15 -3.65
N ASP A 73 -6.85 16.79 -4.70
CA ASP A 73 -6.07 16.13 -5.77
C ASP A 73 -4.57 16.01 -5.46
N ARG A 74 -4.14 16.46 -4.29
CA ARG A 74 -2.72 16.52 -3.95
C ARG A 74 -2.31 15.33 -3.08
N VAL A 75 -1.22 14.65 -3.45
CA VAL A 75 -0.53 13.70 -2.58
C VAL A 75 0.24 14.47 -1.51
N ILE A 76 -0.11 14.27 -0.24
CA ILE A 76 0.62 14.82 0.91
C ILE A 76 1.92 14.04 1.11
N TRP A 77 1.83 12.72 1.18
CA TRP A 77 2.95 11.79 1.23
C TRP A 77 2.51 10.38 0.85
N SER A 78 3.47 9.50 0.66
CA SER A 78 3.20 8.09 0.38
C SER A 78 4.16 7.18 1.12
N ALA A 79 3.73 5.94 1.36
CA ALA A 79 4.51 4.90 2.02
C ALA A 79 4.40 3.56 1.28
N LEU A 80 5.45 2.75 1.37
CA LEU A 80 5.43 1.37 0.92
C LEU A 80 4.61 0.53 1.88
N VAL A 81 3.77 -0.38 1.36
CA VAL A 81 2.91 -1.22 2.19
C VAL A 81 2.99 -2.69 1.80
N GLY A 82 2.76 -3.58 2.77
CA GLY A 82 2.45 -4.97 2.50
C GLY A 82 0.95 -5.18 2.44
N THR A 83 0.48 -5.98 1.49
CA THR A 83 -0.95 -6.24 1.24
C THR A 83 -1.30 -7.71 1.42
N GLY A 84 -2.57 -8.06 1.29
CA GLY A 84 -3.04 -9.43 1.34
C GLY A 84 -2.39 -10.30 0.27
N ARG A 85 -2.01 -11.53 0.64
CA ARG A 85 -1.28 -12.46 -0.24
C ARG A 85 -2.17 -13.14 -1.29
N GLY A 86 -3.50 -12.93 -1.25
CA GLY A 86 -4.44 -13.46 -2.25
C GLY A 86 -4.59 -14.99 -2.22
N THR A 87 -4.10 -15.66 -1.18
CA THR A 87 -4.24 -17.11 -1.01
C THR A 87 -5.49 -17.45 -0.21
N ARG A 88 -5.92 -18.72 -0.28
CA ARG A 88 -7.03 -19.25 0.51
C ARG A 88 -6.54 -20.28 1.48
N LEU A 89 -7.20 -20.35 2.64
CA LEU A 89 -7.01 -21.36 3.65
C LEU A 89 -8.34 -22.05 3.92
N GLU A 90 -8.36 -23.37 3.99
CA GLU A 90 -9.49 -24.18 4.41
C GLU A 90 -9.10 -25.03 5.62
N GLY A 91 -9.95 -25.07 6.62
CA GLY A 91 -9.71 -25.88 7.83
C GLY A 91 -10.79 -25.66 8.87
N ALA A 92 -10.92 -26.61 9.81
CA ALA A 92 -11.94 -26.54 10.87
C ALA A 92 -13.36 -26.23 10.38
N GLY A 93 -13.72 -26.66 9.15
CA GLY A 93 -15.03 -26.40 8.56
C GLY A 93 -15.23 -24.97 8.02
N GLN A 94 -14.19 -24.16 7.99
CA GLN A 94 -14.20 -22.76 7.55
C GLN A 94 -13.28 -22.53 6.35
N LYS A 95 -13.53 -21.43 5.63
CA LYS A 95 -12.72 -20.97 4.51
C LYS A 95 -12.37 -19.49 4.70
N TRP A 96 -11.10 -19.15 4.48
CA TRP A 96 -10.61 -17.79 4.58
C TRP A 96 -9.96 -17.38 3.27
N ASP A 97 -10.22 -16.14 2.84
CA ASP A 97 -9.56 -15.49 1.72
C ASP A 97 -8.64 -14.40 2.27
N PHE A 98 -7.37 -14.46 1.90
CA PHE A 98 -6.34 -13.55 2.39
C PHE A 98 -6.05 -12.41 1.41
N SER A 99 -7.03 -12.02 0.61
CA SER A 99 -6.96 -10.84 -0.23
C SER A 99 -7.24 -9.58 0.57
N THR A 100 -6.55 -8.49 0.28
CA THR A 100 -6.98 -7.17 0.73
C THR A 100 -8.23 -6.78 -0.07
N PRO A 101 -9.36 -6.46 0.59
CA PRO A 101 -10.59 -6.11 -0.11
C PRO A 101 -10.42 -4.78 -0.86
N ARG A 102 -11.01 -4.70 -2.06
CA ARG A 102 -11.09 -3.47 -2.85
C ARG A 102 -12.38 -2.74 -2.56
N GLY A 103 -12.35 -1.42 -2.62
CA GLY A 103 -13.55 -0.60 -2.41
C GLY A 103 -13.26 0.67 -1.62
N MET A 104 -14.34 1.27 -1.12
CA MET A 104 -14.29 2.45 -0.28
C MET A 104 -14.67 2.07 1.15
N PHE A 105 -13.78 2.38 2.06
CA PHE A 105 -13.89 2.13 3.49
C PHE A 105 -13.82 3.45 4.25
N ARG A 106 -14.01 3.37 5.57
CA ARG A 106 -13.73 4.46 6.51
C ARG A 106 -12.99 3.92 7.72
N ILE A 107 -12.09 4.74 8.27
CA ILE A 107 -11.46 4.42 9.55
C ILE A 107 -12.55 4.46 10.62
N GLN A 108 -12.79 3.33 11.27
CA GLN A 108 -13.81 3.18 12.33
C GLN A 108 -13.21 3.36 13.72
N ARG A 109 -11.94 2.97 13.90
CA ARG A 109 -11.26 2.95 15.20
C ARG A 109 -9.76 3.09 15.00
N LYS A 110 -9.10 3.75 15.95
CA LYS A 110 -7.64 3.94 15.97
C LYS A 110 -7.10 3.46 17.31
N GLU A 111 -5.99 2.74 17.30
CA GLU A 111 -5.33 2.27 18.52
C GLU A 111 -3.82 2.52 18.48
N LYS A 112 -3.26 2.94 19.62
CA LYS A 112 -1.82 2.94 19.89
C LYS A 112 -1.46 1.64 20.59
N ASP A 113 -0.28 1.09 20.25
CA ASP A 113 0.22 -0.16 20.81
C ASP A 113 -0.84 -1.28 20.81
N PRO A 114 -1.47 -1.55 19.66
CA PRO A 114 -2.60 -2.44 19.56
C PRO A 114 -2.22 -3.87 19.91
N VAL A 115 -3.12 -4.57 20.59
CA VAL A 115 -3.00 -6.01 20.82
C VAL A 115 -3.76 -6.74 19.72
N TRP A 116 -3.07 -7.61 18.98
CA TRP A 116 -3.71 -8.43 17.97
C TRP A 116 -4.61 -9.49 18.62
N ASN A 117 -5.89 -9.47 18.28
CA ASN A 117 -6.79 -10.56 18.62
C ASN A 117 -6.63 -11.65 17.55
N VAL A 118 -5.99 -12.75 17.90
CA VAL A 118 -5.60 -13.84 16.99
C VAL A 118 -6.85 -14.55 16.47
N PRO A 119 -7.15 -14.47 15.17
CA PRO A 119 -8.32 -15.11 14.59
C PRO A 119 -8.11 -16.61 14.39
N ASP A 120 -9.20 -17.35 14.18
CA ASP A 120 -9.21 -18.81 14.03
C ASP A 120 -8.24 -19.30 12.94
N TRP A 121 -8.21 -18.59 11.80
CA TRP A 121 -7.32 -18.97 10.70
C TRP A 121 -5.85 -19.03 11.08
N ALA A 122 -5.41 -18.23 12.05
CA ALA A 122 -4.00 -18.23 12.47
C ALA A 122 -3.64 -19.52 13.23
N PHE A 123 -4.57 -20.04 14.05
CA PHE A 123 -4.39 -21.35 14.71
C PHE A 123 -4.43 -22.48 13.69
N VAL A 124 -5.38 -22.46 12.75
CA VAL A 124 -5.46 -23.46 11.67
C VAL A 124 -4.19 -23.47 10.83
N GLN A 125 -3.65 -22.29 10.47
CA GLN A 125 -2.42 -22.17 9.70
C GLN A 125 -1.19 -22.70 10.46
N ARG A 126 -1.18 -22.57 11.78
CA ARG A 126 -0.11 -23.10 12.66
C ARG A 126 -0.28 -24.61 12.95
N GLY A 127 -1.38 -25.23 12.52
CA GLY A 127 -1.72 -26.63 12.87
C GLY A 127 -2.11 -26.79 14.34
N GLU A 128 -2.59 -25.74 14.99
CA GLU A 128 -2.97 -25.70 16.38
C GLU A 128 -4.49 -25.81 16.56
N PRO A 129 -4.96 -26.38 17.67
CA PRO A 129 -6.38 -26.32 18.04
C PRO A 129 -6.84 -24.87 18.25
N ILE A 130 -8.02 -24.55 17.72
CA ILE A 130 -8.65 -23.24 17.91
C ILE A 130 -9.08 -23.12 19.39
N PRO A 131 -8.54 -22.12 20.14
CA PRO A 131 -8.91 -21.93 21.54
C PRO A 131 -10.25 -21.20 21.66
N PRO A 132 -10.92 -21.25 22.83
CA PRO A 132 -12.08 -20.42 23.13
C PRO A 132 -11.81 -18.92 22.88
N GLU A 133 -12.88 -18.13 22.66
CA GLU A 133 -12.76 -16.70 22.32
C GLU A 133 -12.10 -15.87 23.43
N ASP A 134 -12.32 -16.22 24.70
CA ASP A 134 -11.77 -15.56 25.88
C ASP A 134 -10.34 -16.02 26.25
N SER A 135 -9.79 -16.96 25.48
CA SER A 135 -8.46 -17.52 25.76
C SER A 135 -7.36 -16.46 25.68
N PRO A 136 -6.44 -16.41 26.66
CA PRO A 136 -5.25 -15.56 26.60
C PRO A 136 -4.38 -15.82 25.36
N ARG A 137 -4.43 -17.03 24.79
CA ARG A 137 -3.70 -17.39 23.55
C ARG A 137 -4.15 -16.58 22.33
N ARG A 138 -5.31 -15.93 22.39
CA ARG A 138 -5.79 -15.06 21.33
C ARG A 138 -5.24 -13.64 21.40
N ARG A 139 -4.38 -13.32 22.34
CA ARG A 139 -3.86 -11.96 22.54
C ARG A 139 -2.36 -11.93 22.31
N GLU A 140 -1.97 -11.37 21.16
CA GLU A 140 -0.57 -11.19 20.80
C GLU A 140 -0.22 -9.69 20.73
N PRO A 141 0.46 -9.13 21.73
CA PRO A 141 0.93 -7.74 21.70
C PRO A 141 2.07 -7.58 20.68
N GLY A 142 2.19 -6.39 20.10
CA GLY A 142 3.28 -6.04 19.18
C GLY A 142 3.13 -6.55 17.74
N MET A 143 2.23 -7.50 17.47
CA MET A 143 2.04 -8.06 16.12
C MET A 143 1.55 -7.03 15.11
N LEU A 144 0.77 -6.05 15.56
CA LEU A 144 0.25 -4.95 14.73
C LEU A 144 1.14 -3.70 14.78
N GLY A 145 2.36 -3.81 15.31
CA GLY A 145 3.27 -2.69 15.46
C GLY A 145 2.78 -1.63 16.44
N THR A 146 3.15 -0.38 16.20
CA THR A 146 2.95 0.73 17.14
C THR A 146 1.60 1.44 17.02
N SER A 147 0.90 1.26 15.90
CA SER A 147 -0.38 1.93 15.66
C SER A 147 -1.21 1.14 14.65
N ALA A 148 -2.53 1.14 14.86
CA ALA A 148 -3.48 0.54 13.93
C ALA A 148 -4.69 1.46 13.69
N MET A 149 -5.16 1.51 12.46
CA MET A 149 -6.37 2.17 11.99
C MET A 149 -7.29 1.08 11.41
N PHE A 150 -8.34 0.74 12.11
CA PHE A 150 -9.26 -0.32 11.73
C PHE A 150 -10.36 0.23 10.83
N MET A 151 -10.64 -0.46 9.73
CA MET A 151 -11.71 -0.15 8.77
C MET A 151 -12.91 -1.08 8.95
N GLU A 152 -12.63 -2.35 9.28
CA GLU A 152 -13.58 -3.40 9.63
C GLU A 152 -13.00 -4.22 10.78
N GLU A 153 -13.73 -5.18 11.32
CA GLU A 153 -13.28 -5.97 12.47
C GLU A 153 -11.92 -6.66 12.25
N GLN A 154 -11.66 -7.12 11.02
CA GLN A 154 -10.46 -7.89 10.68
C GLN A 154 -9.55 -7.19 9.66
N ILE A 155 -9.90 -6.00 9.17
CA ILE A 155 -9.12 -5.26 8.19
C ILE A 155 -8.65 -3.94 8.79
N ALA A 156 -7.34 -3.79 8.83
CA ALA A 156 -6.69 -2.59 9.37
C ALA A 156 -5.47 -2.17 8.52
N ILE A 157 -5.13 -0.89 8.62
CA ILE A 157 -3.81 -0.36 8.27
C ILE A 157 -3.02 -0.30 9.57
N HIS A 158 -1.85 -0.96 9.63
CA HIS A 158 -1.11 -1.06 10.88
C HIS A 158 0.41 -1.16 10.67
N GLY A 159 1.17 -0.95 11.72
CA GLY A 159 2.63 -1.11 11.72
C GLY A 159 3.07 -2.58 11.62
N THR A 160 4.36 -2.80 11.36
CA THR A 160 4.93 -4.15 11.31
C THR A 160 6.31 -4.20 11.96
N ASN A 161 6.66 -5.35 12.54
CA ASN A 161 8.01 -5.67 12.99
C ASN A 161 8.87 -6.31 11.87
N PHE A 162 8.31 -6.45 10.66
CA PHE A 162 8.97 -7.06 9.49
C PHE A 162 8.98 -6.07 8.31
N PRO A 163 9.65 -4.91 8.44
CA PRO A 163 9.65 -3.86 7.41
C PRO A 163 10.30 -4.31 6.09
N GLU A 164 11.16 -5.32 6.12
CA GLU A 164 11.79 -5.93 4.94
C GLU A 164 10.78 -6.64 4.00
N LEU A 165 9.59 -6.95 4.49
CA LEU A 165 8.52 -7.55 3.71
C LEU A 165 7.55 -6.54 3.08
N LEU A 166 7.76 -5.25 3.27
CA LEU A 166 6.94 -4.21 2.64
C LEU A 166 7.18 -4.18 1.13
N GLY A 167 6.17 -3.77 0.38
CA GLY A 167 6.18 -3.83 -1.09
C GLY A 167 5.78 -5.18 -1.66
N GLN A 168 5.26 -6.11 -0.82
CA GLN A 168 4.91 -7.46 -1.22
C GLN A 168 3.53 -7.88 -0.67
N PRO A 169 2.86 -8.88 -1.30
CA PRO A 169 1.62 -9.45 -0.81
C PRO A 169 1.91 -10.48 0.30
N VAL A 170 1.94 -10.04 1.57
CA VAL A 170 2.43 -10.83 2.71
C VAL A 170 1.44 -10.98 3.87
N SER A 171 0.30 -10.30 3.83
CA SER A 171 -0.66 -10.31 4.93
C SER A 171 -1.83 -11.28 4.69
N ALA A 172 -2.69 -11.38 5.68
CA ALA A 172 -3.97 -12.09 5.59
C ALA A 172 -5.13 -11.14 5.23
N GLY A 173 -4.84 -9.99 4.59
CA GLY A 173 -5.84 -9.00 4.17
C GLY A 173 -5.54 -7.59 4.67
N CYS A 174 -4.92 -7.44 5.83
CA CYS A 174 -4.52 -6.14 6.37
C CYS A 174 -3.46 -5.44 5.51
N ILE A 175 -3.36 -4.13 5.66
CA ILE A 175 -2.36 -3.29 5.03
C ILE A 175 -1.28 -3.00 6.06
N ARG A 176 -0.07 -3.54 5.84
CA ARG A 176 1.09 -3.37 6.71
C ARG A 176 1.94 -2.20 6.24
N MET A 177 2.47 -1.41 7.16
CA MET A 177 3.43 -0.35 6.85
C MET A 177 4.53 -0.30 7.93
N SER A 178 5.56 0.51 7.71
CA SER A 178 6.57 0.70 8.75
C SER A 178 5.95 1.25 10.03
N ASN A 179 6.56 0.98 11.18
CA ASN A 179 6.08 1.53 12.45
C ASN A 179 6.15 3.06 12.48
N GLU A 180 7.10 3.65 11.78
CA GLU A 180 7.24 5.10 11.64
C GLU A 180 6.07 5.68 10.83
N ASP A 181 5.81 5.12 9.64
CA ASP A 181 4.71 5.54 8.78
C ASP A 181 3.34 5.31 9.43
N ALA A 182 3.18 4.19 10.16
CA ALA A 182 1.94 3.90 10.89
C ALA A 182 1.67 4.94 11.97
N ARG A 183 2.69 5.37 12.73
CA ARG A 183 2.55 6.48 13.69
C ARG A 183 2.22 7.79 12.99
N ARG A 184 2.90 8.08 11.87
CA ARG A 184 2.62 9.28 11.08
C ARG A 184 1.17 9.29 10.60
N LEU A 185 0.74 8.22 9.93
CA LEU A 185 -0.64 8.10 9.44
C LEU A 185 -1.66 8.22 10.57
N TYR A 186 -1.40 7.58 11.72
CA TYR A 186 -2.24 7.67 12.90
C TYR A 186 -2.51 9.12 13.34
N HIS A 187 -1.53 10.01 13.23
CA HIS A 187 -1.68 11.43 13.58
C HIS A 187 -2.30 12.28 12.48
N GLU A 188 -2.23 11.83 11.24
CA GLU A 188 -2.69 12.58 10.06
C GLU A 188 -4.16 12.31 9.71
N VAL A 189 -4.74 11.21 10.20
CA VAL A 189 -6.11 10.77 9.88
C VAL A 189 -6.97 10.70 11.13
N GLU A 190 -8.29 10.83 10.96
CA GLU A 190 -9.28 10.74 12.03
C GLU A 190 -10.23 9.55 11.82
N VAL A 191 -10.99 9.20 12.86
CA VAL A 191 -12.14 8.30 12.71
C VAL A 191 -13.12 8.92 11.73
N GLY A 192 -13.58 8.14 10.75
CA GLY A 192 -14.39 8.61 9.63
C GLY A 192 -13.60 8.95 8.37
N THR A 193 -12.25 9.10 8.45
CA THR A 193 -11.42 9.36 7.26
C THR A 193 -11.66 8.29 6.20
N PRO A 194 -11.99 8.68 4.94
CA PRO A 194 -12.18 7.74 3.84
C PRO A 194 -10.88 7.00 3.47
N VAL A 195 -11.02 5.72 3.11
CA VAL A 195 -9.93 4.88 2.60
C VAL A 195 -10.39 4.21 1.32
N ILE A 196 -9.71 4.46 0.22
CA ILE A 196 -9.99 3.88 -1.10
C ILE A 196 -8.92 2.82 -1.40
N ILE A 197 -9.33 1.59 -1.70
CA ILE A 197 -8.43 0.47 -2.02
C ILE A 197 -8.76 -0.05 -3.42
N TYR A 198 -7.77 -0.09 -4.36
CA TYR A 198 -7.95 -0.50 -5.74
C TYR A 198 -6.81 -1.39 -6.28
#